data_a87f8d01e6336335577126b0cc980491
#
_entry.id   a87f8d01e6336335577126b0cc980491
#
_cell.length_a   1.000
_cell.length_b   1.000
_cell.length_c   1.000
_cell.angle_alpha   90.00
_cell.angle_beta   90.00
_cell.angle_gamma   90.00
#
_symmetry.space_group_name_H-M   'P 1'
#
loop_
_entity.id
_entity.type
_entity.pdbx_description
1 polymer ?
#
loop_
_entity_poly.entity_id
_entity_poly.type
_entity_poly.pdbx_seq_one_letter_code
_entity_poly.pdbx_strand_id
1 'polypeptide(L)'
;TVDKEGKRKVVDTDDRQQGTNLMNLRDRYTKLQRSFASDNMAAQSMAYHQVRRELFRDYDAMDNDPIISSALDIYADESTLKNEFGDVVQIKSKNEKVKEILENLFYDVLNIEFNLWSWTRNMVKYGDFFLLQEIQPGVGIINVRPLPVYDTERLENTDERNPNYVKFKVNNDPNGKGDY
;
A
#
# COMPACT_ATOMS: atom_id res chain seq x y z
N THR A 1 15.75 -32.45 23.59
CA THR A 1 16.29 -32.88 24.90
C THR A 1 15.59 -34.16 25.28
N VAL A 2 16.36 -35.17 25.69
CA VAL A 2 15.83 -36.47 26.13
C VAL A 2 15.69 -36.37 27.64
N ASP A 3 14.53 -36.81 28.18
CA ASP A 3 14.32 -36.86 29.63
C ASP A 3 15.04 -38.05 30.27
N LYS A 4 15.03 -38.14 31.60
CA LYS A 4 15.70 -39.19 32.35
C LYS A 4 15.14 -40.59 32.10
N GLU A 5 14.01 -40.72 31.39
CA GLU A 5 13.35 -41.96 31.02
C GLU A 5 13.51 -42.31 29.52
N GLY A 6 14.39 -41.60 28.79
CA GLY A 6 14.69 -41.91 27.39
C GLY A 6 13.61 -41.47 26.37
N LYS A 7 12.55 -40.75 26.79
CA LYS A 7 11.55 -40.22 25.88
C LYS A 7 11.99 -38.89 25.26
N ARG A 8 11.94 -38.81 23.95
CA ARG A 8 12.17 -37.53 23.21
C ARG A 8 11.00 -36.60 23.51
N LYS A 9 11.30 -35.52 24.23
CA LYS A 9 10.35 -34.42 24.36
C LYS A 9 10.43 -33.60 23.05
N VAL A 10 9.39 -33.66 22.26
CA VAL A 10 9.20 -32.76 21.13
C VAL A 10 8.99 -31.38 21.75
N VAL A 11 9.99 -30.53 21.64
CA VAL A 11 9.84 -29.11 21.99
C VAL A 11 9.06 -28.50 20.84
N ASP A 12 7.78 -28.23 21.08
CA ASP A 12 6.95 -27.53 20.13
C ASP A 12 7.46 -26.09 20.03
N THR A 13 8.26 -25.84 18.99
CA THR A 13 8.83 -24.52 18.72
C THR A 13 7.79 -23.54 18.19
N ASP A 14 6.66 -24.04 17.69
CA ASP A 14 5.58 -23.21 17.13
C ASP A 14 4.82 -22.43 18.20
N ASP A 15 4.58 -23.02 19.37
CA ASP A 15 3.84 -22.32 20.45
C ASP A 15 4.61 -21.11 21.02
N ARG A 16 5.96 -21.12 20.99
CA ARG A 16 6.75 -19.99 21.47
C ARG A 16 6.79 -18.83 20.45
N GLN A 17 6.78 -19.14 19.16
CA GLN A 17 6.78 -18.11 18.11
C GLN A 17 5.39 -17.46 17.96
N GLN A 18 4.32 -18.23 18.08
CA GLN A 18 2.96 -17.71 18.09
C GLN A 18 2.70 -16.80 19.31
N GLY A 19 3.17 -17.20 20.51
CA GLY A 19 3.04 -16.37 21.70
C GLY A 19 3.79 -15.05 21.61
N THR A 20 4.99 -15.03 21.01
CA THR A 20 5.79 -13.80 20.81
C THR A 20 5.16 -12.87 19.77
N ASN A 21 4.61 -13.41 18.70
CA ASN A 21 3.95 -12.62 17.66
C ASN A 21 2.65 -11.98 18.17
N LEU A 22 1.85 -12.71 18.93
CA LEU A 22 0.63 -12.19 19.55
C LEU A 22 0.92 -11.10 20.61
N MET A 23 1.97 -11.25 21.41
CA MET A 23 2.43 -10.20 22.34
C MET A 23 2.88 -8.95 21.59
N ASN A 24 3.65 -9.11 20.53
CA ASN A 24 4.08 -7.98 19.70
C ASN A 24 2.91 -7.23 19.06
N LEU A 25 1.90 -7.93 18.56
CA LEU A 25 0.68 -7.34 18.01
C LEU A 25 -0.12 -6.57 19.08
N ARG A 26 -0.26 -7.15 20.26
CA ARG A 26 -0.95 -6.52 21.40
C ARG A 26 -0.24 -5.25 21.85
N ASP A 27 1.10 -5.27 21.94
CA ASP A 27 1.90 -4.11 22.32
C ASP A 27 1.81 -2.99 21.27
N ARG A 28 1.79 -3.33 19.98
CA ARG A 28 1.57 -2.38 18.90
C ARG A 28 0.18 -1.75 18.97
N TYR A 29 -0.84 -2.56 19.19
CA TYR A 29 -2.21 -2.08 19.34
C TYR A 29 -2.37 -1.15 20.56
N THR A 30 -1.73 -1.49 21.67
CA THR A 30 -1.71 -0.66 22.87
C THR A 30 -0.98 0.66 22.64
N LYS A 31 0.14 0.67 21.89
CA LYS A 31 0.84 1.90 21.49
C LYS A 31 -0.05 2.78 20.61
N LEU A 32 -0.78 2.17 19.66
CA LEU A 32 -1.72 2.86 18.80
C LEU A 32 -2.85 3.50 19.61
N GLN A 33 -3.46 2.75 20.52
CA GLN A 33 -4.51 3.27 21.40
C GLN A 33 -4.01 4.44 22.27
N ARG A 34 -2.81 4.34 22.82
CA ARG A 34 -2.21 5.42 23.61
C ARG A 34 -1.91 6.66 22.78
N SER A 35 -1.54 6.49 21.52
CA SER A 35 -1.32 7.63 20.61
C SER A 35 -2.61 8.40 20.34
N PHE A 36 -3.74 7.70 20.17
CA PHE A 36 -5.05 8.33 20.00
C PHE A 36 -5.58 9.00 21.27
N ALA A 37 -5.12 8.60 22.45
CA ALA A 37 -5.49 9.20 23.72
C ALA A 37 -4.66 10.44 24.10
N SER A 38 -3.68 10.83 23.29
CA SER A 38 -2.87 12.04 23.50
C SER A 38 -3.58 13.26 22.95
N ASP A 39 -3.68 14.31 23.73
CA ASP A 39 -4.24 15.61 23.30
C ASP A 39 -3.35 16.37 22.30
N ASN A 40 -2.15 15.83 22.02
CA ASN A 40 -1.21 16.44 21.09
C ASN A 40 -1.32 15.81 19.70
N MET A 41 -1.99 16.48 18.76
CA MET A 41 -2.19 16.02 17.39
C MET A 41 -0.88 15.69 16.66
N ALA A 42 0.20 16.43 16.90
CA ALA A 42 1.50 16.16 16.26
C ALA A 42 2.11 14.85 16.78
N ALA A 43 2.02 14.57 18.08
CA ALA A 43 2.47 13.31 18.66
C ALA A 43 1.64 12.12 18.19
N GLN A 44 0.32 12.31 18.01
CA GLN A 44 -0.57 11.29 17.43
C GLN A 44 -0.17 10.93 15.99
N SER A 45 0.05 11.95 15.16
CA SER A 45 0.46 11.76 13.77
C SER A 45 1.79 11.01 13.68
N MET A 46 2.81 11.42 14.44
CA MET A 46 4.11 10.75 14.43
C MET A 46 4.02 9.28 14.89
N ALA A 47 3.26 9.01 15.96
CA ALA A 47 3.08 7.65 16.44
C ALA A 47 2.33 6.77 15.44
N TYR A 48 1.30 7.31 14.78
CA TYR A 48 0.57 6.62 13.72
C TYR A 48 1.48 6.23 12.55
N HIS A 49 2.29 7.17 12.06
CA HIS A 49 3.21 6.90 10.96
C HIS A 49 4.29 5.88 11.33
N GLN A 50 4.79 5.92 12.57
CA GLN A 50 5.76 4.93 13.04
C GLN A 50 5.16 3.52 13.06
N VAL A 51 3.96 3.35 13.63
CA VAL A 51 3.27 2.06 13.67
C VAL A 51 2.97 1.56 12.26
N ARG A 52 2.54 2.45 11.35
CA ARG A 52 2.26 2.10 9.97
C ARG A 52 3.51 1.58 9.24
N ARG A 53 4.66 2.22 9.43
CA ARG A 53 5.93 1.73 8.87
C ARG A 53 6.34 0.36 9.43
N GLU A 54 6.09 0.11 10.71
CA GLU A 54 6.33 -1.21 11.31
C GLU A 54 5.41 -2.27 10.67
N LEU A 55 4.13 -1.97 10.46
CA LEU A 55 3.20 -2.85 9.78
C LEU A 55 3.63 -3.17 8.34
N PHE A 56 4.09 -2.18 7.58
CA PHE A 56 4.58 -2.40 6.22
C PHE A 56 5.79 -3.35 6.19
N ARG A 57 6.70 -3.25 7.17
CA ARG A 57 7.82 -4.20 7.31
C ARG A 57 7.34 -5.61 7.61
N ASP A 58 6.28 -5.75 8.41
CA ASP A 58 5.69 -7.05 8.67
C ASP A 58 5.05 -7.62 7.39
N TYR A 59 4.36 -6.79 6.59
CA TYR A 59 3.79 -7.22 5.32
C TYR A 59 4.88 -7.64 4.32
N ASP A 60 6.02 -6.96 4.29
CA ASP A 60 7.18 -7.38 3.50
C ASP A 60 7.74 -8.72 3.98
N ALA A 61 7.82 -8.92 5.29
CA ALA A 61 8.26 -10.19 5.85
C ALA A 61 7.25 -11.33 5.56
N MET A 62 5.95 -11.07 5.64
CA MET A 62 4.90 -12.02 5.31
C MET A 62 4.87 -12.39 3.83
N ASP A 63 5.20 -11.48 2.93
CA ASP A 63 5.29 -11.73 1.49
C ASP A 63 6.42 -12.73 1.11
N ASN A 64 7.36 -12.98 2.03
CA ASN A 64 8.36 -14.05 1.86
C ASN A 64 7.79 -15.45 2.13
N ASP A 65 6.60 -15.56 2.74
CA ASP A 65 5.92 -16.84 2.91
C ASP A 65 5.24 -17.23 1.58
N PRO A 66 5.53 -18.43 1.03
CA PRO A 66 4.98 -18.85 -0.26
C PRO A 66 3.44 -18.88 -0.32
N ILE A 67 2.78 -19.18 0.80
CA ILE A 67 1.32 -19.25 0.88
C ILE A 67 0.73 -17.84 0.78
N ILE A 68 1.28 -16.90 1.53
CA ILE A 68 0.83 -15.50 1.55
C ILE A 68 1.13 -14.84 0.21
N SER A 69 2.34 -15.02 -0.32
CA SER A 69 2.72 -14.50 -1.64
C SER A 69 1.80 -15.00 -2.73
N SER A 70 1.51 -16.32 -2.75
CA SER A 70 0.58 -16.89 -3.71
C SER A 70 -0.84 -16.34 -3.56
N ALA A 71 -1.30 -16.08 -2.33
CA ALA A 71 -2.60 -15.47 -2.12
C ALA A 71 -2.66 -14.03 -2.67
N LEU A 72 -1.60 -13.23 -2.48
CA LEU A 72 -1.51 -11.88 -3.06
C LEU A 72 -1.51 -11.92 -4.59
N ASP A 73 -0.82 -12.89 -5.19
CA ASP A 73 -0.80 -13.08 -6.64
C ASP A 73 -2.19 -13.45 -7.17
N ILE A 74 -2.91 -14.35 -6.50
CA ILE A 74 -4.30 -14.70 -6.86
C ILE A 74 -5.21 -13.48 -6.81
N TYR A 75 -5.11 -12.62 -5.77
CA TYR A 75 -5.90 -11.40 -5.72
C TYR A 75 -5.58 -10.46 -6.88
N ALA A 76 -4.32 -10.32 -7.26
CA ALA A 76 -3.92 -9.51 -8.39
C ALA A 76 -4.42 -10.11 -9.71
N ASP A 77 -4.27 -11.42 -9.91
CA ASP A 77 -4.72 -12.14 -11.10
C ASP A 77 -6.24 -11.99 -11.30
N GLU A 78 -7.02 -12.29 -10.26
CA GLU A 78 -8.49 -12.20 -10.32
C GLU A 78 -9.01 -10.78 -10.53
N SER A 79 -8.27 -9.77 -10.04
CA SER A 79 -8.63 -8.36 -10.20
C SER A 79 -8.25 -7.80 -11.57
N THR A 80 -7.35 -8.48 -12.31
CA THR A 80 -6.83 -8.02 -13.61
C THR A 80 -7.10 -9.01 -14.73
N LEU A 81 -8.20 -9.75 -14.61
CA LEU A 81 -8.63 -10.70 -15.67
C LEU A 81 -8.90 -9.96 -16.97
N LYS A 82 -8.40 -10.54 -18.05
CA LYS A 82 -8.66 -10.04 -19.40
C LYS A 82 -10.07 -10.40 -19.86
N ASN A 83 -10.71 -9.47 -20.53
CA ASN A 83 -12.01 -9.69 -21.17
C ASN A 83 -11.88 -10.59 -22.42
N GLU A 84 -13.01 -10.85 -23.10
CA GLU A 84 -13.05 -11.65 -24.35
C GLU A 84 -12.20 -11.04 -25.48
N PHE A 85 -11.89 -9.74 -25.41
CA PHE A 85 -11.08 -9.01 -26.40
C PHE A 85 -9.59 -8.97 -26.03
N GLY A 86 -9.23 -9.46 -24.85
CA GLY A 86 -7.85 -9.48 -24.37
C GLY A 86 -7.44 -8.25 -23.55
N ASP A 87 -8.37 -7.34 -23.27
CA ASP A 87 -8.12 -6.09 -22.50
C ASP A 87 -8.45 -6.31 -21.03
N VAL A 88 -7.64 -5.74 -20.13
CA VAL A 88 -7.94 -5.67 -18.69
C VAL A 88 -8.90 -4.53 -18.41
N VAL A 89 -8.75 -3.38 -19.08
CA VAL A 89 -9.59 -2.20 -18.93
C VAL A 89 -10.32 -1.90 -20.23
N GLN A 90 -11.62 -1.70 -20.18
CA GLN A 90 -12.42 -1.31 -21.33
C GLN A 90 -12.97 0.10 -21.17
N ILE A 91 -12.67 0.98 -22.13
CA ILE A 91 -13.13 2.37 -22.15
C ILE A 91 -14.38 2.48 -23.01
N LYS A 92 -15.48 2.95 -22.39
CA LYS A 92 -16.76 3.19 -23.08
C LYS A 92 -17.16 4.66 -22.95
N SER A 93 -17.33 5.35 -24.08
CA SER A 93 -17.81 6.73 -24.12
C SER A 93 -18.74 6.92 -25.31
N LYS A 94 -19.76 7.80 -25.16
CA LYS A 94 -20.63 8.23 -26.26
C LYS A 94 -19.95 9.25 -27.17
N ASN A 95 -18.90 9.91 -26.69
CA ASN A 95 -18.16 10.93 -27.44
C ASN A 95 -16.81 10.33 -27.88
N GLU A 96 -16.63 10.18 -29.18
CA GLU A 96 -15.43 9.57 -29.76
C GLU A 96 -14.15 10.34 -29.41
N LYS A 97 -14.18 11.68 -29.34
CA LYS A 97 -12.99 12.48 -28.95
C LYS A 97 -12.60 12.22 -27.50
N VAL A 98 -13.58 12.09 -26.61
CA VAL A 98 -13.30 11.77 -25.20
C VAL A 98 -12.75 10.35 -25.09
N LYS A 99 -13.29 9.42 -25.87
CA LYS A 99 -12.81 8.05 -25.91
C LYS A 99 -11.35 7.97 -26.36
N GLU A 100 -11.02 8.63 -27.47
CA GLU A 100 -9.65 8.71 -28.00
C GLU A 100 -8.66 9.27 -26.96
N ILE A 101 -9.01 10.36 -26.28
CA ILE A 101 -8.17 10.96 -25.23
C ILE A 101 -7.97 9.98 -24.05
N LEU A 102 -9.01 9.28 -23.64
CA LEU A 102 -8.94 8.31 -22.55
C LEU A 102 -8.13 7.06 -22.95
N GLU A 103 -8.32 6.58 -24.18
CA GLU A 103 -7.54 5.46 -24.72
C GLU A 103 -6.05 5.80 -24.76
N ASN A 104 -5.69 6.98 -25.27
CA ASN A 104 -4.31 7.45 -25.24
C ASN A 104 -3.77 7.56 -23.79
N LEU A 105 -4.54 8.12 -22.87
CA LEU A 105 -4.14 8.24 -21.47
C LEU A 105 -3.91 6.86 -20.84
N PHE A 106 -4.87 5.95 -20.96
CA PHE A 106 -4.82 4.67 -20.25
C PHE A 106 -3.85 3.67 -20.89
N TYR A 107 -3.83 3.58 -22.21
CA TYR A 107 -2.99 2.59 -22.89
C TYR A 107 -1.59 3.10 -23.17
N ASP A 108 -1.42 4.36 -23.64
CA ASP A 108 -0.11 4.87 -24.03
C ASP A 108 0.64 5.52 -22.87
N VAL A 109 -0.02 6.41 -22.09
CA VAL A 109 0.65 7.15 -21.00
C VAL A 109 0.76 6.30 -19.74
N LEU A 110 -0.34 5.70 -19.28
CA LEU A 110 -0.36 4.87 -18.08
C LEU A 110 0.17 3.45 -18.31
N ASN A 111 0.14 3.00 -19.55
CA ASN A 111 0.44 1.61 -19.93
C ASN A 111 -0.27 0.61 -18.99
N ILE A 112 -1.60 0.79 -18.85
CA ILE A 112 -2.40 0.14 -17.81
C ILE A 112 -2.35 -1.38 -17.93
N GLU A 113 -2.33 -1.91 -19.17
CA GLU A 113 -2.28 -3.35 -19.43
C GLU A 113 -1.05 -4.01 -18.82
N PHE A 114 0.07 -3.30 -18.76
CA PHE A 114 1.31 -3.80 -18.20
C PHE A 114 1.41 -3.57 -16.69
N ASN A 115 0.98 -2.40 -16.23
CA ASN A 115 1.25 -1.94 -14.87
C ASN A 115 0.19 -2.39 -13.86
N LEU A 116 -1.06 -2.59 -14.28
CA LEU A 116 -2.20 -2.75 -13.36
C LEU A 116 -2.04 -3.94 -12.41
N TRP A 117 -1.49 -5.04 -12.90
CA TRP A 117 -1.27 -6.22 -12.07
C TRP A 117 -0.34 -5.94 -10.88
N SER A 118 0.82 -5.35 -11.15
CA SER A 118 1.79 -5.03 -10.10
C SER A 118 1.27 -3.94 -9.14
N TRP A 119 0.52 -2.97 -9.66
CA TRP A 119 -0.12 -1.93 -8.85
C TRP A 119 -1.17 -2.53 -7.92
N THR A 120 -2.01 -3.41 -8.43
CA THR A 120 -3.05 -4.12 -7.65
C THR A 120 -2.41 -4.99 -6.58
N ARG A 121 -1.39 -5.76 -6.92
CA ARG A 121 -0.66 -6.60 -5.97
C ARG A 121 -0.09 -5.78 -4.80
N ASN A 122 0.56 -4.66 -5.12
CA ASN A 122 1.11 -3.76 -4.09
C ASN A 122 0.00 -3.11 -3.25
N MET A 123 -1.10 -2.71 -3.88
CA MET A 123 -2.26 -2.17 -3.17
C MET A 123 -2.86 -3.19 -2.19
N VAL A 124 -3.00 -4.45 -2.61
CA VAL A 124 -3.51 -5.53 -1.74
C VAL A 124 -2.54 -5.80 -0.59
N LYS A 125 -1.23 -5.79 -0.86
CA LYS A 125 -0.19 -6.03 0.14
C LYS A 125 -0.16 -4.98 1.25
N TYR A 126 -0.18 -3.69 0.89
CA TYR A 126 -0.01 -2.59 1.85
C TYR A 126 -1.31 -1.92 2.27
N GLY A 127 -2.42 -2.17 1.56
CA GLY A 127 -3.68 -1.46 1.74
C GLY A 127 -3.69 -0.05 1.19
N ASP A 128 -2.54 0.46 0.72
CA ASP A 128 -2.35 1.78 0.12
C ASP A 128 -1.49 1.67 -1.13
N PHE A 129 -1.79 2.54 -2.09
CA PHE A 129 -1.00 2.68 -3.30
C PHE A 129 -1.04 4.12 -3.80
N PHE A 130 0.13 4.72 -4.05
CA PHE A 130 0.24 6.11 -4.44
C PHE A 130 0.85 6.24 -5.83
N LEU A 131 0.21 7.05 -6.67
CA LEU A 131 0.68 7.39 -8.01
C LEU A 131 0.89 8.91 -8.10
N LEU A 132 2.12 9.30 -8.40
CA LEU A 132 2.42 10.70 -8.73
C LEU A 132 2.18 10.93 -10.21
N GLN A 133 1.31 11.88 -10.52
CA GLN A 133 1.02 12.32 -11.87
C GLN A 133 1.96 13.47 -12.25
N GLU A 134 2.66 13.33 -13.36
CA GLU A 134 3.44 14.41 -13.95
C GLU A 134 2.61 15.11 -15.01
N ILE A 135 2.25 16.37 -14.72
CA ILE A 135 1.34 17.16 -15.56
C ILE A 135 2.12 18.26 -16.25
N GLN A 136 2.00 18.33 -17.58
CA GLN A 136 2.53 19.41 -18.39
C GLN A 136 1.39 20.37 -18.80
N PRO A 137 1.52 21.69 -18.53
CA PRO A 137 0.53 22.67 -18.94
C PRO A 137 0.24 22.62 -20.45
N GLY A 138 -1.01 22.55 -20.82
CA GLY A 138 -1.46 22.49 -22.22
C GLY A 138 -1.41 21.12 -22.90
N VAL A 139 -0.75 20.13 -22.28
CA VAL A 139 -0.66 18.75 -22.79
C VAL A 139 -1.51 17.80 -21.93
N GLY A 140 -1.47 17.96 -20.61
CA GLY A 140 -2.13 17.07 -19.67
C GLY A 140 -1.15 16.17 -18.91
N ILE A 141 -1.59 14.96 -18.56
CA ILE A 141 -0.76 13.97 -17.86
C ILE A 141 0.20 13.35 -18.88
N ILE A 142 1.50 13.48 -18.64
CA ILE A 142 2.56 12.97 -19.51
C ILE A 142 3.22 11.71 -18.96
N ASN A 143 3.12 11.50 -17.64
CA ASN A 143 3.71 10.33 -16.99
C ASN A 143 3.01 10.05 -15.66
N VAL A 144 3.07 8.80 -15.21
CA VAL A 144 2.60 8.39 -13.88
C VAL A 144 3.64 7.48 -13.25
N ARG A 145 4.03 7.81 -12.02
CA ARG A 145 5.07 7.11 -11.30
C ARG A 145 4.57 6.62 -9.94
N PRO A 146 4.75 5.32 -9.62
CA PRO A 146 4.47 4.81 -8.28
C PRO A 146 5.38 5.46 -7.24
N LEU A 147 4.80 5.85 -6.11
CA LEU A 147 5.54 6.35 -4.95
C LEU A 147 5.62 5.26 -3.88
N PRO A 148 6.78 5.14 -3.19
CA PRO A 148 6.92 4.20 -2.09
C PRO A 148 5.96 4.52 -0.95
N VAL A 149 5.22 3.51 -0.48
CA VAL A 149 4.27 3.66 0.65
C VAL A 149 4.98 4.04 1.95
N TYR A 150 6.26 3.67 2.09
CA TYR A 150 7.09 4.01 3.24
C TYR A 150 7.40 5.50 3.36
N ASP A 151 7.48 6.18 2.22
CA ASP A 151 7.90 7.59 2.13
C ASP A 151 6.73 8.54 1.91
N THR A 152 5.52 8.00 1.67
CA THR A 152 4.34 8.80 1.38
C THR A 152 3.40 8.84 2.57
N GLU A 153 3.07 10.04 3.02
CA GLU A 153 2.15 10.31 4.12
C GLU A 153 0.95 11.12 3.62
N ARG A 154 -0.25 10.63 3.91
CA ARG A 154 -1.48 11.37 3.67
C ARG A 154 -1.80 12.20 4.90
N LEU A 155 -1.91 13.51 4.73
CA LEU A 155 -2.22 14.48 5.76
C LEU A 155 -3.63 15.03 5.53
N GLU A 156 -4.49 14.85 6.52
CA GLU A 156 -5.86 15.37 6.53
C GLU A 156 -5.98 16.49 7.55
N ASN A 157 -7.03 17.32 7.41
CA ASN A 157 -7.30 18.45 8.31
C ASN A 157 -6.13 19.43 8.46
N THR A 158 -5.35 19.63 7.42
CA THR A 158 -4.23 20.56 7.40
C THR A 158 -4.64 22.01 7.13
N ASP A 159 -5.84 22.22 6.60
CA ASP A 159 -6.42 23.54 6.34
C ASP A 159 -7.71 23.72 7.14
N GLU A 160 -7.69 24.63 8.11
CA GLU A 160 -8.86 24.97 8.95
C GLU A 160 -10.05 25.51 8.14
N ARG A 161 -9.78 26.12 6.97
CA ARG A 161 -10.82 26.68 6.08
C ARG A 161 -11.45 25.62 5.19
N ASN A 162 -10.75 24.54 4.92
CA ASN A 162 -11.22 23.44 4.09
C ASN A 162 -10.90 22.09 4.75
N PRO A 163 -11.78 21.58 5.63
CA PRO A 163 -11.56 20.28 6.30
C PRO A 163 -11.42 19.09 5.36
N ASN A 164 -11.92 19.20 4.12
CA ASN A 164 -11.81 18.15 3.11
C ASN A 164 -10.51 18.21 2.30
N TYR A 165 -9.64 19.17 2.60
CA TYR A 165 -8.35 19.27 1.92
C TYR A 165 -7.42 18.17 2.39
N VAL A 166 -6.90 17.42 1.43
CA VAL A 166 -5.92 16.33 1.66
C VAL A 166 -4.61 16.74 1.01
N LYS A 167 -3.54 16.66 1.77
CA LYS A 167 -2.18 16.90 1.33
C LYS A 167 -1.38 15.62 1.40
N PHE A 168 -0.51 15.38 0.43
CA PHE A 168 0.43 14.28 0.46
C PHE A 168 1.84 14.82 0.70
N LYS A 169 2.52 14.26 1.70
CA LYS A 169 3.91 14.53 1.98
C LYS A 169 4.75 13.35 1.53
N VAL A 170 5.77 13.62 0.72
CA VAL A 170 6.70 12.61 0.22
C VAL A 170 8.09 12.88 0.79
N ASN A 171 8.56 12.02 1.69
CA ASN A 171 9.80 12.27 2.46
C ASN A 171 11.08 12.21 1.61
N ASN A 172 11.13 11.36 0.59
CA ASN A 172 12.26 11.25 -0.34
C ASN A 172 11.81 11.59 -1.77
N ASP A 173 11.19 12.76 -1.95
CA ASP A 173 10.68 13.17 -3.24
C ASP A 173 11.81 13.38 -4.25
N PRO A 174 11.81 12.63 -5.36
CA PRO A 174 12.82 12.79 -6.41
C PRO A 174 12.79 14.17 -7.09
N ASN A 175 11.66 14.89 -6.99
CA ASN A 175 11.51 16.23 -7.56
C ASN A 175 11.83 17.34 -6.54
N GLY A 176 12.15 16.99 -5.30
CA GLY A 176 12.52 17.91 -4.24
C GLY A 176 11.41 18.83 -3.74
N LYS A 177 10.15 18.59 -4.13
CA LYS A 177 9.01 19.42 -3.68
C LYS A 177 8.51 19.01 -2.29
N GLY A 178 8.57 17.72 -1.98
CA GLY A 178 8.20 17.15 -0.70
C GLY A 178 6.70 17.14 -0.35
N ASP A 179 5.92 18.04 -0.94
CA ASP A 179 4.48 18.23 -0.66
C ASP A 179 3.67 18.35 -1.96
N TYR A 180 2.53 17.66 -2.02
CA TYR A 180 1.60 17.61 -3.15
C TYR A 180 0.15 17.77 -2.71
#